data_22fff9fcd166e3d3cc4a399f59cd82d4
#
_entry.id   22fff9fcd166e3d3cc4a399f59cd82d4
#
_cell.length_a   1.000
_cell.length_b   1.000
_cell.length_c   1.000
_cell.angle_alpha   90.00
_cell.angle_beta   90.00
_cell.angle_gamma   90.00
#
_symmetry.space_group_name_H-M   'P 1'
#
loop_
_entity.id
_entity.type
_entity.pdbx_description
1 polymer ?
#
loop_
_entity_poly.entity_id
_entity_poly.type
_entity_poly.pdbx_seq_one_letter_code
_entity_poly.pdbx_strand_id
1 'polypeptide(L)'
;LNATDLSFTIDVDSEEVFNLGGRVELSGIKNGEIQAFNMAGSTSDKYGQIFGAPTDGSLKNINITGLDFGNLLAAVAMEDEQLLLAELQTGFGVTAVSIDGLVANIADLKAKLTSGKIEIADNVIENFSLTDFGFTDTDEEIALDIGKAQFKGLNLGFDFLSEKAVIENATQFYGLTEIGIYDVSYTIEGNEFGIDDLSLTDVALDSGFLVKSTLNANGIRIPIELIAEMDRSVARSIENFTDSESFTLSFSNSNDFNTEDGTYDVNLSLGVEGFAAIKINAAYAGLDFQRLRRVYKSEDFIEMMDGLSKIGEELSMSSVYFEYTDDQLADVILSQVPDVKQLVMMSDMQIDMFLSQYPDQADQLKASIKAFLEGTNTFKVSMNAEAEVKIMDIPDLFVSGDMTNSILVAFEGN
;
A
#
# COMPACT_ATOMS: atom_id res chain seq x y z
N LEU A 1 -35.40 -3.31 -24.75
CA LEU A 1 -36.38 -2.31 -24.34
C LEU A 1 -35.65 -0.98 -24.16
N ASN A 2 -36.08 0.04 -24.84
CA ASN A 2 -35.52 1.39 -24.66
C ASN A 2 -36.66 2.25 -24.09
N ALA A 3 -36.35 2.92 -22.98
CA ALA A 3 -37.23 3.90 -22.39
C ALA A 3 -36.49 5.24 -22.31
N THR A 4 -37.09 6.29 -22.78
CA THR A 4 -36.58 7.66 -22.63
C THR A 4 -37.45 8.38 -21.63
N ASP A 5 -36.86 9.29 -20.89
CA ASP A 5 -37.55 10.13 -19.89
C ASP A 5 -38.21 9.33 -18.74
N LEU A 6 -37.53 8.26 -18.28
CA LEU A 6 -37.92 7.61 -17.03
C LEU A 6 -37.55 8.52 -15.87
N SER A 7 -38.52 8.81 -15.02
CA SER A 7 -38.27 9.43 -13.71
C SER A 7 -38.59 8.41 -12.62
N PHE A 8 -37.67 8.28 -11.69
CA PHE A 8 -37.88 7.54 -10.44
C PHE A 8 -38.04 8.55 -9.32
N THR A 9 -39.20 8.52 -8.69
CA THR A 9 -39.46 9.35 -7.50
C THR A 9 -39.47 8.43 -6.31
N ILE A 10 -38.69 8.77 -5.30
CA ILE A 10 -38.71 8.08 -3.99
C ILE A 10 -39.40 9.05 -3.03
N ASP A 11 -40.56 8.64 -2.53
CA ASP A 11 -41.28 9.37 -1.49
C ASP A 11 -40.94 8.77 -0.12
N VAL A 12 -40.49 9.62 0.79
CA VAL A 12 -40.34 9.28 2.20
C VAL A 12 -41.29 10.18 2.98
N ASP A 13 -42.22 9.58 3.73
CA ASP A 13 -43.22 10.29 4.55
C ASP A 13 -44.05 11.35 3.78
N SER A 14 -44.41 11.03 2.53
CA SER A 14 -45.23 11.89 1.63
C SER A 14 -44.52 13.14 1.08
N GLU A 15 -43.24 13.25 1.25
CA GLU A 15 -42.42 14.28 0.59
C GLU A 15 -41.59 13.65 -0.53
N GLU A 16 -41.53 14.34 -1.68
CA GLU A 16 -40.72 13.91 -2.82
C GLU A 16 -39.23 14.10 -2.51
N VAL A 17 -38.54 13.00 -2.22
CA VAL A 17 -37.17 13.04 -1.70
C VAL A 17 -36.11 12.94 -2.80
N PHE A 18 -36.45 12.27 -3.92
CA PHE A 18 -35.47 12.02 -4.97
C PHE A 18 -36.15 11.85 -6.31
N ASN A 19 -35.76 12.62 -7.31
CA ASN A 19 -36.19 12.49 -8.67
C ASN A 19 -35.01 12.29 -9.60
N LEU A 20 -34.85 11.09 -10.15
CA LEU A 20 -33.82 10.73 -11.11
C LEU A 20 -34.46 10.63 -12.51
N GLY A 21 -34.15 11.56 -13.40
CA GLY A 21 -34.57 11.52 -14.78
C GLY A 21 -33.45 11.13 -15.72
N GLY A 22 -33.72 10.28 -16.71
CA GLY A 22 -32.72 9.91 -17.69
C GLY A 22 -33.18 8.87 -18.70
N ARG A 23 -32.30 8.53 -19.63
CA ARG A 23 -32.52 7.46 -20.59
C ARG A 23 -32.09 6.13 -20.01
N VAL A 24 -32.99 5.17 -19.95
CA VAL A 24 -32.72 3.79 -19.57
C VAL A 24 -32.80 2.88 -20.80
N GLU A 25 -31.79 2.06 -20.97
CA GLU A 25 -31.69 1.09 -22.04
C GLU A 25 -31.42 -0.30 -21.50
N LEU A 26 -32.30 -1.25 -21.77
CA LEU A 26 -32.18 -2.65 -21.41
C LEU A 26 -31.95 -3.47 -22.67
N SER A 27 -30.93 -4.27 -22.73
CA SER A 27 -30.63 -5.14 -23.85
C SER A 27 -30.43 -6.58 -23.45
N GLY A 28 -30.70 -7.53 -24.39
CA GLY A 28 -30.44 -8.96 -24.20
C GLY A 28 -31.31 -9.61 -23.14
N ILE A 29 -32.57 -9.21 -23.00
CA ILE A 29 -33.49 -9.81 -22.00
C ILE A 29 -33.89 -11.22 -22.45
N LYS A 30 -33.51 -12.23 -21.67
CA LYS A 30 -33.86 -13.63 -21.92
C LYS A 30 -33.91 -14.41 -20.62
N ASN A 31 -35.02 -15.09 -20.34
CA ASN A 31 -35.21 -15.99 -19.19
C ASN A 31 -34.92 -15.34 -17.81
N GLY A 32 -35.18 -14.06 -17.66
CA GLY A 32 -34.89 -13.32 -16.43
C GLY A 32 -33.50 -12.67 -16.37
N GLU A 33 -32.63 -13.00 -17.30
CA GLU A 33 -31.34 -12.35 -17.45
C GLU A 33 -31.45 -11.06 -18.27
N ILE A 34 -30.71 -10.04 -17.88
CA ILE A 34 -30.51 -8.79 -18.61
C ILE A 34 -29.03 -8.68 -18.91
N GLN A 35 -28.65 -8.79 -20.19
CA GLN A 35 -27.25 -8.74 -20.60
C GLN A 35 -26.61 -7.38 -20.32
N ALA A 36 -27.34 -6.29 -20.54
CA ALA A 36 -26.87 -4.98 -20.17
C ALA A 36 -28.03 -4.04 -19.79
N PHE A 37 -27.81 -3.31 -18.72
CA PHE A 37 -28.58 -2.17 -18.26
C PHE A 37 -27.71 -0.92 -18.40
N ASN A 38 -28.18 0.07 -19.12
CA ASN A 38 -27.52 1.35 -19.30
C ASN A 38 -28.47 2.47 -18.91
N MET A 39 -28.00 3.37 -18.05
CA MET A 39 -28.71 4.59 -17.70
C MET A 39 -27.83 5.79 -18.01
N ALA A 40 -28.25 6.67 -18.86
CA ALA A 40 -27.52 7.82 -19.32
C ALA A 40 -28.27 9.12 -19.14
N GLY A 41 -27.56 10.20 -18.81
CA GLY A 41 -28.06 11.55 -18.85
C GLY A 41 -29.10 11.86 -17.78
N SER A 42 -28.85 11.54 -16.52
CA SER A 42 -29.66 12.05 -15.43
C SER A 42 -29.10 13.39 -14.96
N THR A 43 -29.86 14.44 -15.13
CA THR A 43 -29.65 15.71 -14.43
C THR A 43 -30.92 15.97 -13.63
N SER A 44 -30.77 16.33 -12.38
CA SER A 44 -31.89 16.78 -11.57
C SER A 44 -31.63 18.23 -11.19
N ASP A 45 -32.52 19.10 -11.64
CA ASP A 45 -32.54 20.52 -11.21
C ASP A 45 -33.06 20.68 -9.77
N LYS A 46 -33.64 19.63 -9.23
CA LYS A 46 -34.21 19.61 -7.89
C LYS A 46 -34.10 18.19 -7.32
N TYR A 47 -33.03 17.87 -6.66
CA TYR A 47 -33.09 16.85 -5.61
C TYR A 47 -33.95 17.44 -4.50
N GLY A 48 -34.97 16.72 -4.09
CA GLY A 48 -35.76 17.14 -2.93
C GLY A 48 -34.85 17.41 -1.73
N GLN A 49 -35.34 18.12 -0.77
CA GLN A 49 -34.58 18.40 0.45
C GLN A 49 -34.25 17.09 1.17
N ILE A 50 -33.11 16.49 0.89
CA ILE A 50 -32.58 15.42 1.71
C ILE A 50 -32.07 16.09 2.99
N PHE A 51 -32.64 15.70 4.13
CA PHE A 51 -32.31 16.28 5.45
C PHE A 51 -32.50 17.81 5.55
N GLY A 52 -33.36 18.40 4.73
CA GLY A 52 -33.64 19.84 4.75
C GLY A 52 -32.60 20.71 4.03
N ALA A 53 -31.63 20.13 3.35
CA ALA A 53 -30.61 20.86 2.59
C ALA A 53 -30.88 20.82 1.10
N PRO A 54 -30.65 21.91 0.34
CA PRO A 54 -30.73 21.92 -1.11
C PRO A 54 -29.70 20.94 -1.69
N THR A 55 -30.14 20.15 -2.68
CA THR A 55 -29.31 19.08 -3.29
C THR A 55 -29.45 19.20 -4.80
N ASP A 56 -28.33 19.15 -5.50
CA ASP A 56 -28.28 18.99 -6.95
C ASP A 56 -27.20 18.00 -7.36
N GLY A 57 -27.23 17.53 -8.59
CA GLY A 57 -26.20 16.64 -9.08
C GLY A 57 -26.45 16.15 -10.50
N SER A 58 -25.48 15.46 -11.02
CA SER A 58 -25.54 14.87 -12.35
C SER A 58 -24.85 13.51 -12.40
N LEU A 59 -25.36 12.64 -13.25
CA LEU A 59 -24.79 11.36 -13.57
C LEU A 59 -24.75 11.20 -15.08
N LYS A 60 -23.56 11.03 -15.65
CA LYS A 60 -23.39 10.91 -17.08
C LYS A 60 -23.84 9.54 -17.58
N ASN A 61 -23.39 8.48 -16.92
CA ASN A 61 -23.69 7.10 -17.31
C ASN A 61 -23.51 6.11 -16.15
N ILE A 62 -24.44 5.14 -16.06
CA ILE A 62 -24.24 3.88 -15.32
C ILE A 62 -24.49 2.75 -16.31
N ASN A 63 -23.56 1.80 -16.35
CA ASN A 63 -23.73 0.57 -17.13
C ASN A 63 -23.52 -0.62 -16.21
N ILE A 64 -24.47 -1.57 -16.24
CA ILE A 64 -24.42 -2.82 -15.49
C ILE A 64 -24.60 -3.96 -16.49
N THR A 65 -23.73 -4.95 -16.44
CA THR A 65 -23.77 -6.13 -17.31
C THR A 65 -23.94 -7.41 -16.50
N GLY A 66 -24.61 -8.39 -17.09
CA GLY A 66 -24.77 -9.72 -16.50
C GLY A 66 -25.80 -9.80 -15.37
N LEU A 67 -26.80 -8.89 -15.32
CA LEU A 67 -27.87 -8.96 -14.32
C LEU A 67 -28.73 -10.21 -14.53
N ASP A 68 -28.78 -11.07 -13.53
CA ASP A 68 -29.69 -12.24 -13.50
C ASP A 68 -30.71 -12.09 -12.35
N PHE A 69 -31.94 -11.82 -12.73
CA PHE A 69 -33.06 -11.73 -11.80
C PHE A 69 -33.86 -13.03 -11.71
N GLY A 70 -33.51 -14.06 -12.49
CA GLY A 70 -34.27 -15.29 -12.55
C GLY A 70 -34.40 -15.98 -11.20
N ASN A 71 -33.30 -16.15 -10.52
CA ASN A 71 -33.25 -16.75 -9.20
C ASN A 71 -33.84 -15.83 -8.12
N LEU A 72 -33.59 -14.51 -8.20
CA LEU A 72 -34.18 -13.54 -7.29
C LEU A 72 -35.71 -13.60 -7.35
N LEU A 73 -36.30 -13.57 -8.56
CA LEU A 73 -37.74 -13.69 -8.73
C LEU A 73 -38.27 -15.00 -8.20
N ALA A 74 -37.52 -16.11 -8.38
CA ALA A 74 -37.87 -17.41 -7.84
C ALA A 74 -37.82 -17.41 -6.28
N ALA A 75 -36.75 -16.84 -5.70
CA ALA A 75 -36.59 -16.74 -4.25
C ALA A 75 -37.71 -15.91 -3.61
N VAL A 76 -38.03 -14.77 -4.19
CA VAL A 76 -39.14 -13.91 -3.74
C VAL A 76 -40.49 -14.60 -3.90
N ALA A 77 -40.72 -15.31 -5.00
CA ALA A 77 -41.95 -16.03 -5.25
C ALA A 77 -42.16 -17.25 -4.32
N MET A 78 -41.09 -17.84 -3.83
CA MET A 78 -41.11 -18.97 -2.88
C MET A 78 -41.01 -18.52 -1.43
N GLU A 79 -40.84 -17.23 -1.17
CA GLU A 79 -40.56 -16.69 0.17
C GLU A 79 -39.35 -17.37 0.85
N ASP A 80 -38.34 -17.75 0.05
CA ASP A 80 -37.16 -18.46 0.49
C ASP A 80 -36.04 -17.47 0.85
N GLU A 81 -35.92 -17.17 2.15
CA GLU A 81 -34.90 -16.25 2.67
C GLU A 81 -33.48 -16.74 2.44
N GLN A 82 -33.22 -18.06 2.44
CA GLN A 82 -31.88 -18.61 2.24
C GLN A 82 -31.44 -18.44 0.78
N LEU A 83 -32.35 -18.71 -0.16
CA LEU A 83 -32.10 -18.50 -1.56
C LEU A 83 -31.92 -17.01 -1.86
N LEU A 84 -32.69 -16.13 -1.23
CA LEU A 84 -32.56 -14.69 -1.37
C LEU A 84 -31.19 -14.19 -0.87
N LEU A 85 -30.72 -14.69 0.27
CA LEU A 85 -29.39 -14.37 0.81
C LEU A 85 -28.27 -14.89 -0.11
N ALA A 86 -28.40 -16.10 -0.65
CA ALA A 86 -27.45 -16.64 -1.59
C ALA A 86 -27.34 -15.79 -2.88
N GLU A 87 -28.47 -15.35 -3.43
CA GLU A 87 -28.49 -14.47 -4.60
C GLU A 87 -27.90 -13.09 -4.31
N LEU A 88 -28.17 -12.53 -3.11
CA LEU A 88 -27.54 -11.30 -2.67
C LEU A 88 -26.01 -11.45 -2.56
N GLN A 89 -25.51 -12.59 -2.09
CA GLN A 89 -24.09 -12.88 -2.01
C GLN A 89 -23.42 -13.02 -3.37
N THR A 90 -24.13 -13.55 -4.36
CA THR A 90 -23.60 -13.67 -5.75
C THR A 90 -23.73 -12.36 -6.55
N GLY A 91 -24.30 -11.31 -5.97
CA GLY A 91 -24.49 -10.03 -6.65
C GLY A 91 -25.41 -10.09 -7.86
N PHE A 92 -26.39 -10.99 -7.85
CA PHE A 92 -27.37 -11.19 -8.95
C PHE A 92 -26.72 -11.50 -10.31
N GLY A 93 -25.60 -12.21 -10.32
CA GLY A 93 -24.90 -12.54 -11.57
C GLY A 93 -24.24 -11.34 -12.27
N VAL A 94 -24.13 -10.20 -11.58
CA VAL A 94 -23.47 -9.00 -12.15
C VAL A 94 -22.03 -9.31 -12.51
N THR A 95 -21.68 -9.07 -13.77
CA THR A 95 -20.29 -9.28 -14.25
C THR A 95 -19.51 -7.99 -14.35
N ALA A 96 -20.17 -6.85 -14.53
CA ALA A 96 -19.50 -5.56 -14.43
C ALA A 96 -20.49 -4.43 -14.09
N VAL A 97 -19.96 -3.44 -13.36
CA VAL A 97 -20.62 -2.15 -13.13
C VAL A 97 -19.64 -1.05 -13.49
N SER A 98 -20.09 -0.07 -14.26
CA SER A 98 -19.35 1.16 -14.49
C SER A 98 -20.22 2.38 -14.23
N ILE A 99 -19.61 3.42 -13.67
CA ILE A 99 -20.21 4.71 -13.38
C ILE A 99 -19.30 5.77 -13.99
N ASP A 100 -19.87 6.68 -14.77
CA ASP A 100 -19.13 7.79 -15.36
C ASP A 100 -19.78 9.13 -15.01
N GLY A 101 -18.96 10.10 -14.65
CA GLY A 101 -19.34 11.49 -14.50
C GLY A 101 -20.39 11.74 -13.42
N LEU A 102 -20.17 11.18 -12.22
CA LEU A 102 -21.01 11.49 -11.05
C LEU A 102 -20.58 12.82 -10.43
N VAL A 103 -21.54 13.71 -10.22
CA VAL A 103 -21.40 14.92 -9.41
C VAL A 103 -22.60 14.99 -8.47
N ALA A 104 -22.35 15.23 -7.20
CA ALA A 104 -23.39 15.44 -6.20
C ALA A 104 -23.04 16.65 -5.33
N ASN A 105 -23.99 17.57 -5.16
CA ASN A 105 -23.86 18.72 -4.29
C ASN A 105 -24.99 18.65 -3.27
N ILE A 106 -24.67 18.58 -1.97
CA ILE A 106 -25.62 18.50 -0.86
C ILE A 106 -25.23 19.58 0.13
N ALA A 107 -25.93 20.70 0.12
CA ALA A 107 -25.57 21.89 0.90
C ALA A 107 -24.10 22.29 0.64
N ASP A 108 -23.24 22.23 1.66
CA ASP A 108 -21.83 22.59 1.60
C ASP A 108 -20.94 21.44 1.14
N LEU A 109 -21.51 20.22 1.04
CA LEU A 109 -20.80 19.02 0.58
C LEU A 109 -20.83 18.92 -0.94
N LYS A 110 -19.70 18.68 -1.56
CA LYS A 110 -19.56 18.40 -2.99
C LYS A 110 -18.78 17.11 -3.18
N ALA A 111 -19.32 16.22 -4.01
CA ALA A 111 -18.63 15.00 -4.42
C ALA A 111 -18.58 14.91 -5.94
N LYS A 112 -17.46 14.47 -6.48
CA LYS A 112 -17.27 14.21 -7.91
C LYS A 112 -16.61 12.85 -8.12
N LEU A 113 -16.92 12.19 -9.22
CA LEU A 113 -16.25 10.97 -9.66
C LEU A 113 -16.23 10.98 -11.19
N THR A 114 -15.03 10.98 -11.78
CA THR A 114 -14.91 10.92 -13.24
C THR A 114 -15.29 9.55 -13.77
N SER A 115 -14.76 8.48 -13.19
CA SER A 115 -15.19 7.12 -13.54
C SER A 115 -14.95 6.14 -12.38
N GLY A 116 -15.82 5.13 -12.31
CA GLY A 116 -15.67 3.98 -11.44
C GLY A 116 -16.03 2.70 -12.20
N LYS A 117 -15.29 1.63 -12.00
CA LYS A 117 -15.52 0.34 -12.64
C LYS A 117 -15.28 -0.80 -11.67
N ILE A 118 -16.18 -1.79 -11.72
CA ILE A 118 -16.02 -3.09 -11.03
C ILE A 118 -16.25 -4.17 -12.08
N GLU A 119 -15.36 -5.15 -12.14
CA GLU A 119 -15.47 -6.36 -12.95
C GLU A 119 -15.48 -7.57 -12.03
N ILE A 120 -16.44 -8.47 -12.21
CA ILE A 120 -16.66 -9.63 -11.35
C ILE A 120 -16.71 -10.88 -12.22
N ALA A 121 -15.94 -11.91 -11.88
CA ALA A 121 -16.03 -13.22 -12.47
C ALA A 121 -15.82 -14.28 -11.38
N ASP A 122 -16.60 -15.35 -11.41
CA ASP A 122 -16.47 -16.50 -10.50
C ASP A 122 -16.41 -16.10 -9.00
N ASN A 123 -17.23 -15.12 -8.58
CA ASN A 123 -17.23 -14.53 -7.24
C ASN A 123 -15.92 -13.82 -6.84
N VAL A 124 -15.13 -13.42 -7.82
CA VAL A 124 -13.92 -12.60 -7.60
C VAL A 124 -14.13 -11.24 -8.24
N ILE A 125 -13.82 -10.17 -7.51
CA ILE A 125 -13.64 -8.86 -8.14
C ILE A 125 -12.28 -8.91 -8.83
N GLU A 126 -12.30 -9.17 -10.14
CA GLU A 126 -11.08 -9.22 -10.95
C GLU A 126 -10.42 -7.85 -11.05
N ASN A 127 -11.23 -6.80 -11.09
CA ASN A 127 -10.75 -5.44 -11.18
C ASN A 127 -11.75 -4.46 -10.56
N PHE A 128 -11.27 -3.63 -9.66
CA PHE A 128 -11.94 -2.41 -9.22
C PHE A 128 -11.06 -1.23 -9.56
N SER A 129 -11.65 -0.18 -10.12
CA SER A 129 -10.95 1.07 -10.35
C SER A 129 -11.87 2.26 -10.14
N LEU A 130 -11.31 3.31 -9.60
CA LEU A 130 -11.93 4.61 -9.37
C LEU A 130 -10.95 5.67 -9.84
N THR A 131 -11.44 6.66 -10.58
CA THR A 131 -10.60 7.73 -11.15
C THR A 131 -11.20 9.08 -10.85
N ASP A 132 -10.34 10.00 -10.40
CA ASP A 132 -10.67 11.39 -10.07
C ASP A 132 -11.88 11.47 -9.13
N PHE A 133 -11.80 10.84 -8.00
CA PHE A 133 -12.74 11.04 -6.89
C PHE A 133 -12.34 12.29 -6.13
N GLY A 134 -13.29 13.21 -5.94
CA GLY A 134 -13.13 14.39 -5.12
C GLY A 134 -14.30 14.56 -4.18
N PHE A 135 -14.01 15.00 -2.96
CA PHE A 135 -14.96 15.35 -1.93
C PHE A 135 -14.54 16.70 -1.32
N THR A 136 -15.48 17.60 -1.13
CA THR A 136 -15.21 18.90 -0.49
C THR A 136 -16.35 19.24 0.46
N ASP A 137 -16.00 19.63 1.67
CA ASP A 137 -16.88 20.27 2.64
C ASP A 137 -16.41 21.73 2.78
N THR A 138 -17.25 22.66 2.33
CA THR A 138 -16.88 24.08 2.34
C THR A 138 -17.12 24.76 3.68
N ASP A 139 -17.93 24.15 4.57
CA ASP A 139 -18.20 24.67 5.92
C ASP A 139 -17.07 24.29 6.88
N GLU A 140 -16.57 23.07 6.78
CA GLU A 140 -15.46 22.56 7.60
C GLU A 140 -14.08 22.79 6.97
N GLU A 141 -14.00 23.43 5.80
CA GLU A 141 -12.76 23.66 5.04
C GLU A 141 -11.98 22.36 4.77
N ILE A 142 -12.70 21.26 4.49
CA ILE A 142 -12.13 19.95 4.20
C ILE A 142 -12.21 19.67 2.69
N ALA A 143 -11.11 19.19 2.10
CA ALA A 143 -11.10 18.66 0.75
C ALA A 143 -10.31 17.34 0.70
N LEU A 144 -10.82 16.36 -0.06
CA LEU A 144 -10.16 15.11 -0.39
C LEU A 144 -10.23 14.91 -1.89
N ASP A 145 -9.10 14.76 -2.53
CA ASP A 145 -8.99 14.34 -3.91
C ASP A 145 -8.17 13.04 -3.99
N ILE A 146 -8.65 12.07 -4.78
CA ILE A 146 -7.99 10.81 -5.08
C ILE A 146 -7.92 10.69 -6.59
N GLY A 147 -6.74 10.80 -7.18
CA GLY A 147 -6.56 10.66 -8.61
C GLY A 147 -6.94 9.27 -9.11
N LYS A 148 -6.52 8.23 -8.39
CA LYS A 148 -6.86 6.84 -8.72
C LYS A 148 -6.89 5.96 -7.49
N ALA A 149 -7.88 5.07 -7.40
CA ALA A 149 -7.85 3.91 -6.52
C ALA A 149 -8.14 2.63 -7.31
N GLN A 150 -7.45 1.55 -6.99
CA GLN A 150 -7.66 0.27 -7.66
C GLN A 150 -7.36 -0.91 -6.74
N PHE A 151 -8.03 -2.03 -6.98
CA PHE A 151 -7.63 -3.33 -6.48
C PHE A 151 -8.01 -4.45 -7.47
N LYS A 152 -7.31 -5.57 -7.40
CA LYS A 152 -7.51 -6.73 -8.29
C LYS A 152 -7.48 -8.03 -7.51
N GLY A 153 -8.32 -8.95 -7.90
CA GLY A 153 -8.30 -10.32 -7.40
C GLY A 153 -8.97 -10.51 -6.03
N LEU A 154 -9.90 -9.63 -5.61
CA LEU A 154 -10.59 -9.80 -4.34
C LEU A 154 -11.69 -10.86 -4.43
N ASN A 155 -11.55 -11.94 -3.68
CA ASN A 155 -12.55 -13.01 -3.61
C ASN A 155 -13.77 -12.57 -2.77
N LEU A 156 -14.96 -12.58 -3.37
CA LEU A 156 -16.24 -12.24 -2.73
C LEU A 156 -16.89 -13.40 -1.96
N GLY A 157 -16.40 -14.63 -2.11
CA GLY A 157 -16.88 -15.80 -1.37
C GLY A 157 -16.59 -15.77 0.14
N PHE A 158 -16.41 -14.59 0.67
CA PHE A 158 -16.04 -14.30 2.04
C PHE A 158 -17.26 -14.26 2.95
N ASP A 159 -17.31 -15.11 3.95
CA ASP A 159 -18.32 -15.02 5.01
C ASP A 159 -17.93 -13.93 6.02
N PHE A 160 -18.25 -12.67 5.71
CA PHE A 160 -17.97 -11.51 6.58
C PHE A 160 -18.72 -11.55 7.92
N LEU A 161 -19.63 -12.47 8.12
CA LEU A 161 -20.53 -12.51 9.28
C LEU A 161 -20.08 -13.47 10.38
N SER A 162 -19.04 -14.27 10.15
CA SER A 162 -18.55 -15.25 11.10
C SER A 162 -17.30 -14.74 11.85
N GLU A 163 -17.39 -14.63 13.20
CA GLU A 163 -16.25 -14.29 14.05
C GLU A 163 -15.05 -15.27 13.90
N LYS A 164 -15.31 -16.54 13.55
CA LYS A 164 -14.29 -17.53 13.18
C LYS A 164 -13.60 -17.18 11.84
N ALA A 165 -14.33 -16.50 10.97
CA ALA A 165 -13.85 -16.12 9.64
C ALA A 165 -12.62 -15.20 9.71
N VAL A 166 -12.46 -14.34 10.71
CA VAL A 166 -11.37 -13.35 10.75
C VAL A 166 -9.99 -13.99 10.92
N ILE A 167 -9.87 -15.09 11.62
CA ILE A 167 -8.57 -15.75 11.89
C ILE A 167 -8.32 -16.92 10.90
N GLU A 168 -9.35 -17.72 10.58
CA GLU A 168 -9.22 -18.79 9.58
C GLU A 168 -9.21 -18.25 8.14
N ASN A 169 -9.72 -17.06 7.90
CA ASN A 169 -9.93 -16.45 6.58
C ASN A 169 -8.88 -15.40 6.19
N ALA A 170 -7.88 -15.12 7.02
CA ALA A 170 -6.67 -14.42 6.54
C ALA A 170 -6.06 -15.14 5.31
N THR A 171 -6.33 -16.44 5.18
CA THR A 171 -6.00 -17.25 4.01
C THR A 171 -6.98 -17.07 2.82
N GLN A 172 -8.07 -16.32 2.95
CA GLN A 172 -9.08 -16.12 1.90
C GLN A 172 -8.87 -14.84 1.08
N PHE A 173 -7.86 -14.04 1.39
CA PHE A 173 -7.33 -13.07 0.43
C PHE A 173 -6.65 -13.76 -0.77
N TYR A 174 -6.99 -15.04 -1.00
CA TYR A 174 -6.59 -15.78 -2.19
C TYR A 174 -7.11 -15.05 -3.43
N GLY A 175 -6.19 -14.51 -4.20
CA GLY A 175 -6.50 -13.82 -5.43
C GLY A 175 -6.20 -12.32 -5.41
N LEU A 176 -6.06 -11.66 -4.24
CA LEU A 176 -5.64 -10.26 -4.22
C LEU A 176 -4.21 -10.16 -4.77
N THR A 177 -4.07 -9.51 -5.92
CA THR A 177 -2.78 -9.33 -6.60
C THR A 177 -2.30 -7.89 -6.55
N GLU A 178 -3.20 -6.95 -6.35
CA GLU A 178 -2.90 -5.53 -6.33
C GLU A 178 -3.93 -4.75 -5.51
N ILE A 179 -3.46 -3.79 -4.72
CA ILE A 179 -4.25 -2.72 -4.15
C ILE A 179 -3.42 -1.45 -4.22
N GLY A 180 -4.01 -0.32 -4.59
CA GLY A 180 -3.29 0.95 -4.68
C GLY A 180 -4.22 2.15 -4.65
N ILE A 181 -3.71 3.23 -4.07
CA ILE A 181 -4.31 4.57 -4.05
C ILE A 181 -3.21 5.53 -4.50
N TYR A 182 -3.53 6.38 -5.48
CA TYR A 182 -2.57 7.24 -6.14
C TYR A 182 -3.07 8.68 -6.19
N ASP A 183 -2.14 9.62 -6.15
CA ASP A 183 -2.41 11.05 -6.26
C ASP A 183 -3.48 11.51 -5.26
N VAL A 184 -3.26 11.18 -3.98
CA VAL A 184 -4.14 11.60 -2.89
C VAL A 184 -3.71 12.97 -2.41
N SER A 185 -4.65 13.90 -2.34
CA SER A 185 -4.49 15.13 -1.58
C SER A 185 -5.64 15.31 -0.59
N TYR A 186 -5.31 15.70 0.61
CA TYR A 186 -6.25 15.95 1.68
C TYR A 186 -5.92 17.30 2.33
N THR A 187 -6.89 18.20 2.33
CA THR A 187 -6.76 19.53 2.92
C THR A 187 -7.71 19.66 4.10
N ILE A 188 -7.23 20.15 5.21
CA ILE A 188 -8.02 20.49 6.39
C ILE A 188 -7.50 21.80 6.96
N GLU A 189 -8.40 22.78 7.17
CA GLU A 189 -8.06 24.10 7.73
C GLU A 189 -6.85 24.76 7.00
N GLY A 190 -6.73 24.55 5.70
CA GLY A 190 -5.64 25.09 4.87
C GLY A 190 -4.35 24.27 4.86
N ASN A 191 -4.22 23.25 5.70
CA ASN A 191 -3.08 22.33 5.69
C ASN A 191 -3.29 21.23 4.65
N GLU A 192 -2.34 21.05 3.73
CA GLU A 192 -2.40 20.05 2.67
C GLU A 192 -1.49 18.85 2.97
N PHE A 193 -2.09 17.69 3.04
CA PHE A 193 -1.42 16.38 3.08
C PHE A 193 -1.47 15.76 1.69
N GLY A 194 -0.46 14.97 1.35
CA GLY A 194 -0.46 14.27 0.06
C GLY A 194 0.17 12.89 0.15
N ILE A 195 -0.22 12.04 -0.80
CA ILE A 195 0.41 10.73 -1.04
C ILE A 195 0.41 10.53 -2.55
N ASP A 196 1.58 10.39 -3.16
CA ASP A 196 1.65 10.16 -4.60
C ASP A 196 1.31 8.71 -4.95
N ASP A 197 1.82 7.75 -4.18
CA ASP A 197 1.59 6.31 -4.39
C ASP A 197 1.58 5.59 -3.02
N LEU A 198 0.46 4.96 -2.72
CA LEU A 198 0.36 3.95 -1.66
C LEU A 198 -0.17 2.68 -2.29
N SER A 199 0.71 1.73 -2.52
CA SER A 199 0.34 0.50 -3.24
C SER A 199 0.99 -0.75 -2.66
N LEU A 200 0.25 -1.86 -2.77
CA LEU A 200 0.72 -3.22 -2.57
C LEU A 200 0.50 -3.96 -3.89
N THR A 201 1.59 -4.38 -4.52
CA THR A 201 1.61 -5.03 -5.84
C THR A 201 2.39 -6.33 -5.80
N ASP A 202 2.38 -7.06 -6.90
CA ASP A 202 3.09 -8.34 -7.03
C ASP A 202 2.74 -9.35 -5.93
N VAL A 203 1.52 -9.28 -5.40
CA VAL A 203 1.09 -10.16 -4.32
C VAL A 203 0.96 -11.59 -4.84
N ALA A 204 1.77 -12.49 -4.29
CA ALA A 204 1.67 -13.92 -4.54
C ALA A 204 1.57 -14.68 -3.22
N LEU A 205 0.67 -15.64 -3.20
CA LEU A 205 0.42 -16.49 -2.04
C LEU A 205 0.71 -17.95 -2.42
N ASP A 206 1.48 -18.63 -1.60
CA ASP A 206 1.59 -20.09 -1.65
C ASP A 206 0.96 -20.69 -0.40
N SER A 207 -0.10 -21.49 -0.62
CA SER A 207 -0.82 -22.17 0.45
C SER A 207 -1.25 -21.23 1.61
N GLY A 208 -1.60 -20.00 1.28
CA GLY A 208 -2.04 -18.96 2.22
C GLY A 208 -0.94 -18.13 2.87
N PHE A 209 0.31 -18.33 2.50
CA PHE A 209 1.43 -17.52 2.95
C PHE A 209 1.84 -16.53 1.86
N LEU A 210 2.09 -15.30 2.25
CA LEU A 210 2.61 -14.27 1.36
C LEU A 210 4.06 -14.63 1.00
N VAL A 211 4.28 -15.02 -0.26
CA VAL A 211 5.62 -15.39 -0.76
C VAL A 211 6.24 -14.28 -1.60
N LYS A 212 5.43 -13.39 -2.16
CA LYS A 212 5.92 -12.24 -2.90
C LYS A 212 5.03 -11.04 -2.67
N SER A 213 5.63 -9.86 -2.51
CA SER A 213 4.91 -8.58 -2.45
C SER A 213 5.86 -7.41 -2.67
N THR A 214 5.30 -6.32 -3.18
CA THR A 214 5.95 -5.01 -3.23
C THR A 214 5.00 -3.99 -2.60
N LEU A 215 5.43 -3.38 -1.49
CA LEU A 215 4.74 -2.29 -0.81
C LEU A 215 5.45 -0.98 -1.14
N ASN A 216 4.72 -0.01 -1.68
CA ASN A 216 5.20 1.35 -1.91
C ASN A 216 4.36 2.35 -1.11
N ALA A 217 5.01 3.36 -0.58
CA ALA A 217 4.40 4.52 0.05
C ALA A 217 5.29 5.72 -0.28
N ASN A 218 5.05 6.34 -1.45
CA ASN A 218 5.91 7.38 -1.99
C ASN A 218 5.21 8.73 -1.96
N GLY A 219 6.01 9.79 -1.81
CA GLY A 219 5.52 11.16 -1.83
C GLY A 219 4.53 11.44 -0.71
N ILE A 220 4.77 10.89 0.49
CA ILE A 220 3.96 11.22 1.67
C ILE A 220 4.36 12.61 2.13
N ARG A 221 3.52 13.61 1.83
CA ARG A 221 3.71 15.01 2.20
C ARG A 221 3.01 15.31 3.50
N ILE A 222 3.77 15.83 4.48
CA ILE A 222 3.27 16.24 5.80
C ILE A 222 3.59 17.71 5.98
N PRO A 223 2.60 18.58 6.22
CA PRO A 223 2.84 20.01 6.50
C PRO A 223 3.77 20.19 7.69
N ILE A 224 4.77 21.07 7.54
CA ILE A 224 5.73 21.35 8.63
C ILE A 224 5.03 22.01 9.80
N GLU A 225 3.99 22.79 9.57
CA GLU A 225 3.17 23.40 10.62
C GLU A 225 2.57 22.35 11.56
N LEU A 226 2.09 21.22 11.04
CA LEU A 226 1.57 20.14 11.85
C LEU A 226 2.66 19.45 12.68
N ILE A 227 3.86 19.29 12.11
CA ILE A 227 5.01 18.78 12.87
C ILE A 227 5.35 19.75 14.00
N ALA A 228 5.21 21.07 13.77
CA ALA A 228 5.44 22.10 14.79
C ALA A 228 4.43 22.05 15.93
N GLU A 229 3.21 21.63 15.68
CA GLU A 229 2.20 21.41 16.73
C GLU A 229 2.57 20.21 17.63
N MET A 230 3.14 19.15 17.03
CA MET A 230 3.59 17.96 17.75
C MET A 230 4.91 18.21 18.49
N ASP A 231 5.93 18.74 17.80
CA ASP A 231 7.24 19.05 18.36
C ASP A 231 7.90 20.24 17.63
N ARG A 232 7.87 21.39 18.29
CA ARG A 232 8.46 22.63 17.75
C ARG A 232 9.97 22.55 17.55
N SER A 233 10.68 21.68 18.25
CA SER A 233 12.13 21.54 18.11
C SER A 233 12.47 20.80 16.83
N VAL A 234 11.70 19.76 16.50
CA VAL A 234 11.83 19.01 15.26
C VAL A 234 11.45 19.88 14.05
N ALA A 235 10.32 20.58 14.13
CA ALA A 235 9.90 21.47 13.04
C ALA A 235 10.94 22.54 12.73
N ARG A 236 11.49 23.24 13.74
CA ARG A 236 12.57 24.23 13.55
C ARG A 236 13.83 23.61 12.96
N SER A 237 14.13 22.37 13.32
CA SER A 237 15.24 21.66 12.70
C SER A 237 14.97 21.46 11.22
N ILE A 238 13.78 21.00 10.84
CA ILE A 238 13.38 20.84 9.45
C ILE A 238 13.38 22.15 8.68
N GLU A 239 12.78 23.23 9.22
CA GLU A 239 12.74 24.58 8.64
C GLU A 239 14.14 25.16 8.37
N ASN A 240 15.15 24.79 9.16
CA ASN A 240 16.52 25.22 8.93
C ASN A 240 17.18 24.56 7.72
N PHE A 241 16.59 23.48 7.18
CA PHE A 241 17.19 22.64 6.15
C PHE A 241 16.43 22.67 4.84
N THR A 242 15.17 23.03 4.85
CA THR A 242 14.35 23.13 3.64
C THR A 242 13.51 24.39 3.65
N ASP A 243 13.42 25.02 2.48
CA ASP A 243 12.46 26.11 2.23
C ASP A 243 11.06 25.54 1.87
N SER A 244 10.88 24.23 1.96
CA SER A 244 9.61 23.58 1.65
C SER A 244 8.58 23.79 2.78
N GLU A 245 7.34 23.96 2.43
CA GLU A 245 6.21 24.02 3.36
C GLU A 245 5.80 22.63 3.88
N SER A 246 6.30 21.57 3.26
CA SER A 246 6.02 20.18 3.62
C SER A 246 7.27 19.33 3.70
N PHE A 247 7.20 18.29 4.53
CA PHE A 247 8.19 17.24 4.68
C PHE A 247 7.73 16.01 3.90
N THR A 248 8.52 15.55 2.94
CA THR A 248 8.15 14.46 2.04
C THR A 248 8.91 13.19 2.37
N LEU A 249 8.16 12.11 2.62
CA LEU A 249 8.68 10.78 2.91
C LEU A 249 8.41 9.81 1.75
N SER A 250 9.33 8.88 1.53
CA SER A 250 9.12 7.75 0.62
C SER A 250 9.63 6.46 1.26
N PHE A 251 8.85 5.40 1.10
CA PHE A 251 9.14 4.06 1.59
C PHE A 251 8.80 3.04 0.52
N SER A 252 9.69 2.06 0.31
CA SER A 252 9.41 0.90 -0.53
C SER A 252 9.99 -0.35 0.11
N ASN A 253 9.23 -1.43 0.09
CA ASN A 253 9.67 -2.76 0.54
C ASN A 253 9.20 -3.81 -0.44
N SER A 254 10.12 -4.61 -0.98
CA SER A 254 9.77 -5.79 -1.78
C SER A 254 10.34 -7.04 -1.17
N ASN A 255 9.54 -8.11 -1.20
CA ASN A 255 9.89 -9.43 -0.71
C ASN A 255 9.64 -10.44 -1.83
N ASP A 256 10.57 -11.35 -2.05
CA ASP A 256 10.41 -12.47 -2.98
C ASP A 256 10.99 -13.74 -2.35
N PHE A 257 10.12 -14.69 -2.05
CA PHE A 257 10.47 -15.96 -1.46
C PHE A 257 10.21 -17.09 -2.46
N ASN A 258 11.29 -17.73 -2.93
CA ASN A 258 11.19 -18.93 -3.73
C ASN A 258 11.02 -20.15 -2.84
N THR A 259 9.81 -20.74 -2.86
CA THR A 259 9.44 -21.88 -2.03
C THR A 259 10.07 -23.22 -2.48
N GLU A 260 10.65 -23.27 -3.70
CA GLU A 260 11.28 -24.47 -4.25
C GLU A 260 12.72 -24.63 -3.76
N ASP A 261 13.50 -23.56 -3.76
CA ASP A 261 14.93 -23.57 -3.38
C ASP A 261 15.22 -22.93 -2.03
N GLY A 262 14.21 -22.32 -1.39
CA GLY A 262 14.34 -21.71 -0.08
C GLY A 262 15.12 -20.41 -0.08
N THR A 263 15.22 -19.71 -1.21
CA THR A 263 15.83 -18.38 -1.30
C THR A 263 14.82 -17.29 -0.95
N TYR A 264 15.29 -16.23 -0.33
CA TYR A 264 14.47 -15.10 0.11
C TYR A 264 15.19 -13.79 -0.13
N ASP A 265 14.64 -12.96 -0.99
CA ASP A 265 15.14 -11.64 -1.31
C ASP A 265 14.29 -10.55 -0.65
N VAL A 266 14.94 -9.61 0.00
CA VAL A 266 14.31 -8.43 0.63
C VAL A 266 14.98 -7.18 0.10
N ASN A 267 14.18 -6.23 -0.37
CA ASN A 267 14.64 -4.91 -0.74
C ASN A 267 13.85 -3.87 0.05
N LEU A 268 14.55 -2.99 0.72
CA LEU A 268 14.00 -1.89 1.51
C LEU A 268 14.57 -0.57 1.02
N SER A 269 13.73 0.43 0.80
CA SER A 269 14.15 1.79 0.54
C SER A 269 13.37 2.74 1.43
N LEU A 270 14.05 3.67 2.07
CA LEU A 270 13.48 4.77 2.84
C LEU A 270 14.14 6.06 2.41
N GLY A 271 13.38 7.08 2.09
CA GLY A 271 13.89 8.39 1.68
C GLY A 271 13.14 9.53 2.34
N VAL A 272 13.85 10.60 2.55
CA VAL A 272 13.33 11.91 2.94
C VAL A 272 13.85 12.90 1.90
N GLU A 273 12.93 13.50 1.15
CA GLU A 273 13.27 14.41 0.06
C GLU A 273 14.10 15.62 0.59
N GLY A 274 15.20 15.91 -0.08
CA GLY A 274 16.12 16.98 0.30
C GLY A 274 17.00 16.69 1.52
N PHE A 275 16.93 15.48 2.11
CA PHE A 275 17.73 15.11 3.28
C PHE A 275 18.61 13.89 3.05
N ALA A 276 18.01 12.71 2.89
CA ALA A 276 18.75 11.48 2.74
C ALA A 276 17.87 10.34 2.24
N ALA A 277 18.53 9.30 1.70
CA ALA A 277 17.89 8.03 1.38
C ALA A 277 18.75 6.86 1.84
N ILE A 278 18.07 5.78 2.26
CA ILE A 278 18.68 4.50 2.63
C ILE A 278 18.09 3.42 1.74
N LYS A 279 18.97 2.55 1.21
CA LYS A 279 18.55 1.30 0.54
C LYS A 279 19.24 0.11 1.19
N ILE A 280 18.49 -0.94 1.42
CA ILE A 280 18.99 -2.21 1.94
C ILE A 280 18.46 -3.30 1.04
N ASN A 281 19.36 -4.10 0.47
CA ASN A 281 19.00 -5.31 -0.25
C ASN A 281 19.66 -6.47 0.47
N ALA A 282 18.92 -7.53 0.75
CA ALA A 282 19.42 -8.71 1.41
C ALA A 282 18.88 -9.97 0.75
N ALA A 283 19.77 -10.92 0.49
CA ALA A 283 19.43 -12.22 -0.04
C ALA A 283 19.85 -13.31 0.96
N TYR A 284 18.90 -14.21 1.21
CA TYR A 284 19.05 -15.32 2.16
C TYR A 284 18.77 -16.65 1.45
N ALA A 285 19.28 -17.73 2.01
CA ALA A 285 19.03 -19.09 1.56
C ALA A 285 18.80 -20.03 2.74
N GLY A 286 18.28 -21.22 2.48
CA GLY A 286 18.07 -22.25 3.49
C GLY A 286 16.76 -22.15 4.25
N LEU A 287 15.80 -21.35 3.78
CA LEU A 287 14.48 -21.23 4.40
C LEU A 287 13.59 -22.41 4.00
N ASP A 288 13.38 -23.36 4.90
CA ASP A 288 12.44 -24.50 4.69
C ASP A 288 10.99 -24.02 4.83
N PHE A 289 10.32 -23.81 3.66
CA PHE A 289 8.94 -23.36 3.59
C PHE A 289 7.95 -24.33 4.27
N GLN A 290 8.16 -25.64 4.13
CA GLN A 290 7.27 -26.62 4.74
C GLN A 290 7.39 -26.61 6.28
N ARG A 291 8.57 -26.35 6.79
CA ARG A 291 8.80 -26.18 8.21
C ARG A 291 8.21 -24.87 8.71
N LEU A 292 8.42 -23.76 7.99
CA LEU A 292 7.82 -22.46 8.29
C LEU A 292 6.29 -22.57 8.41
N ARG A 293 5.65 -23.22 7.44
CA ARG A 293 4.20 -23.48 7.47
C ARG A 293 3.75 -24.27 8.70
N ARG A 294 4.50 -25.29 9.11
CA ARG A 294 4.17 -26.07 10.30
C ARG A 294 4.26 -25.26 11.59
N VAL A 295 5.29 -24.43 11.68
CA VAL A 295 5.52 -23.55 12.82
C VAL A 295 4.40 -22.51 12.95
N TYR A 296 4.00 -21.85 11.88
CA TYR A 296 2.90 -20.88 11.90
C TYR A 296 1.52 -21.49 12.17
N LYS A 297 1.34 -22.81 11.95
CA LYS A 297 0.10 -23.51 12.27
C LYS A 297 0.04 -24.02 13.70
N SER A 298 1.09 -23.87 14.49
CA SER A 298 1.09 -24.23 15.91
C SER A 298 0.18 -23.30 16.69
N GLU A 299 -0.74 -23.85 17.46
CA GLU A 299 -1.61 -23.10 18.38
C GLU A 299 -0.84 -22.66 19.65
N ASP A 300 0.32 -23.26 19.90
CA ASP A 300 1.17 -22.92 21.04
C ASP A 300 2.21 -21.87 20.63
N PHE A 301 2.09 -20.68 21.23
CA PHE A 301 3.00 -19.56 20.98
C PHE A 301 4.47 -19.90 21.31
N ILE A 302 4.72 -20.72 22.34
CA ILE A 302 6.09 -21.09 22.75
C ILE A 302 6.70 -22.03 21.70
N GLU A 303 5.94 -23.03 21.23
CA GLU A 303 6.36 -23.91 20.14
C GLU A 303 6.59 -23.13 18.85
N MET A 304 5.75 -22.15 18.55
CA MET A 304 5.91 -21.29 17.39
C MET A 304 7.22 -20.49 17.47
N MET A 305 7.51 -19.86 18.59
CA MET A 305 8.72 -19.06 18.78
C MET A 305 10.00 -19.93 18.75
N ASP A 306 9.98 -21.13 19.38
CA ASP A 306 11.08 -22.10 19.32
C ASP A 306 11.31 -22.60 17.89
N GLY A 307 10.23 -22.85 17.16
CA GLY A 307 10.27 -23.24 15.76
C GLY A 307 10.87 -22.16 14.85
N LEU A 308 10.48 -20.90 15.04
CA LEU A 308 11.04 -19.75 14.31
C LEU A 308 12.52 -19.53 14.63
N SER A 309 12.92 -19.66 15.92
CA SER A 309 14.32 -19.60 16.31
C SER A 309 15.18 -20.63 15.59
N LYS A 310 14.72 -21.87 15.54
CA LYS A 310 15.43 -22.96 14.83
C LYS A 310 15.51 -22.75 13.32
N ILE A 311 14.50 -22.12 12.71
CA ILE A 311 14.55 -21.73 11.31
C ILE A 311 15.62 -20.65 11.12
N GLY A 312 15.66 -19.64 12.01
CA GLY A 312 16.66 -18.59 11.98
C GLY A 312 18.11 -19.11 12.13
N GLU A 313 18.33 -20.19 12.90
CA GLU A 313 19.64 -20.83 13.06
C GLU A 313 20.13 -21.53 11.77
N GLU A 314 19.23 -21.93 10.90
CA GLU A 314 19.53 -22.60 9.64
C GLU A 314 19.64 -21.61 8.46
N LEU A 315 19.16 -20.37 8.66
CA LEU A 315 19.16 -19.35 7.63
C LEU A 315 20.59 -18.91 7.29
N SER A 316 20.93 -18.93 6.03
CA SER A 316 22.23 -18.51 5.51
C SER A 316 22.08 -17.18 4.77
N MET A 317 23.08 -16.31 4.92
CA MET A 317 23.20 -15.07 4.17
C MET A 317 23.90 -15.34 2.84
N SER A 318 23.33 -14.88 1.74
CA SER A 318 23.97 -14.88 0.42
C SER A 318 24.60 -13.53 0.11
N SER A 319 23.86 -12.44 0.33
CA SER A 319 24.38 -11.08 0.16
C SER A 319 23.61 -10.08 1.03
N VAL A 320 24.29 -8.99 1.40
CA VAL A 320 23.68 -7.78 1.96
C VAL A 320 24.32 -6.58 1.28
N TYR A 321 23.49 -5.67 0.84
CA TYR A 321 23.87 -4.39 0.30
C TYR A 321 23.18 -3.28 1.08
N PHE A 322 23.94 -2.31 1.51
CA PHE A 322 23.48 -1.09 2.16
C PHE A 322 23.97 0.11 1.36
N GLU A 323 23.11 1.05 1.06
CA GLU A 323 23.45 2.33 0.46
C GLU A 323 22.79 3.44 1.26
N TYR A 324 23.58 4.41 1.65
CA TYR A 324 23.13 5.69 2.18
C TYR A 324 23.48 6.78 1.17
N THR A 325 22.48 7.54 0.75
CA THR A 325 22.66 8.72 -0.08
C THR A 325 22.30 9.94 0.74
N ASP A 326 23.24 10.85 0.87
CA ASP A 326 23.06 12.13 1.56
C ASP A 326 22.69 13.21 0.56
N ASP A 327 21.66 13.99 0.89
CA ASP A 327 21.31 15.16 0.08
C ASP A 327 21.71 16.44 0.80
N GLN A 328 21.47 16.52 2.11
CA GLN A 328 21.90 17.64 2.96
C GLN A 328 22.05 17.27 4.44
N LEU A 329 21.63 16.07 4.86
CA LEU A 329 21.57 15.68 6.27
C LEU A 329 22.95 15.69 6.94
N ALA A 330 23.99 15.22 6.24
CA ALA A 330 25.34 15.19 6.77
C ALA A 330 25.88 16.61 6.99
N ASP A 331 25.69 17.53 6.04
CA ASP A 331 26.10 18.94 6.17
C ASP A 331 25.48 19.58 7.38
N VAL A 332 24.24 19.28 7.63
CA VAL A 332 23.47 19.76 8.78
C VAL A 332 24.05 19.26 10.09
N ILE A 333 24.21 17.95 10.22
CA ILE A 333 24.76 17.33 11.42
C ILE A 333 26.19 17.84 11.66
N LEU A 334 27.01 17.90 10.60
CA LEU A 334 28.39 18.35 10.68
C LEU A 334 28.50 19.85 11.02
N SER A 335 27.55 20.69 10.60
CA SER A 335 27.52 22.10 10.95
C SER A 335 27.34 22.34 12.47
N GLN A 336 26.74 21.37 13.17
CA GLN A 336 26.55 21.41 14.62
C GLN A 336 27.74 20.85 15.40
N VAL A 337 28.70 20.18 14.73
CA VAL A 337 29.88 19.59 15.35
C VAL A 337 31.02 20.63 15.40
N PRO A 338 31.52 21.02 16.58
CA PRO A 338 32.52 22.09 16.71
C PRO A 338 33.86 21.79 16.01
N ASP A 339 34.23 20.51 15.89
CA ASP A 339 35.48 20.08 15.26
C ASP A 339 35.29 18.73 14.51
N VAL A 340 34.95 18.81 13.24
CA VAL A 340 34.79 17.66 12.34
C VAL A 340 36.07 16.85 12.21
N LYS A 341 37.27 17.49 12.28
CA LYS A 341 38.55 16.78 12.21
C LYS A 341 38.77 15.87 13.41
N GLN A 342 38.34 16.33 14.59
CA GLN A 342 38.41 15.49 15.80
C GLN A 342 37.46 14.31 15.70
N LEU A 343 36.26 14.52 15.14
CA LEU A 343 35.30 13.43 14.89
C LEU A 343 35.90 12.35 13.96
N VAL A 344 36.50 12.78 12.84
CA VAL A 344 37.15 11.86 11.88
C VAL A 344 38.29 11.09 12.57
N MET A 345 39.15 11.79 13.30
CA MET A 345 40.25 11.12 14.02
C MET A 345 39.76 10.12 15.06
N MET A 346 38.68 10.41 15.77
CA MET A 346 38.04 9.46 16.70
C MET A 346 37.43 8.27 16.00
N SER A 347 36.78 8.48 14.86
CA SER A 347 36.22 7.40 14.06
C SER A 347 37.31 6.49 13.51
N ASP A 348 38.43 7.03 13.01
CA ASP A 348 39.59 6.25 12.55
C ASP A 348 40.15 5.35 13.64
N MET A 349 40.28 5.87 14.86
CA MET A 349 40.75 5.08 16.02
C MET A 349 39.76 3.96 16.39
N GLN A 350 38.47 4.22 16.31
CA GLN A 350 37.45 3.20 16.57
C GLN A 350 37.49 2.12 15.51
N ILE A 351 37.56 2.51 14.21
CA ILE A 351 37.65 1.57 13.10
C ILE A 351 38.88 0.67 13.25
N ASP A 352 40.05 1.24 13.57
CA ASP A 352 41.29 0.46 13.82
C ASP A 352 41.14 -0.51 14.99
N MET A 353 40.45 -0.12 16.03
CA MET A 353 40.20 -0.98 17.17
C MET A 353 39.25 -2.14 16.83
N PHE A 354 38.10 -1.81 16.15
CA PHE A 354 37.10 -2.82 15.81
C PHE A 354 37.55 -3.75 14.68
N LEU A 355 38.25 -3.21 13.67
CA LEU A 355 38.70 -3.95 12.49
C LEU A 355 40.19 -4.30 12.56
N SER A 356 40.75 -4.39 13.76
CA SER A 356 42.22 -4.69 13.97
C SER A 356 42.65 -6.00 13.30
N GLN A 357 41.77 -6.95 13.13
CA GLN A 357 42.03 -8.22 12.43
C GLN A 357 41.84 -8.15 10.93
N TYR A 358 41.27 -7.05 10.41
CA TYR A 358 40.88 -6.82 9.01
C TYR A 358 41.43 -5.47 8.50
N PRO A 359 42.76 -5.30 8.38
CA PRO A 359 43.37 -4.00 8.08
C PRO A 359 42.95 -3.45 6.73
N ASP A 360 42.80 -4.29 5.71
CA ASP A 360 42.40 -3.87 4.37
C ASP A 360 40.95 -3.31 4.36
N GLN A 361 40.06 -3.92 5.11
CA GLN A 361 38.69 -3.45 5.28
C GLN A 361 38.63 -2.18 6.14
N ALA A 362 39.48 -2.08 7.15
CA ALA A 362 39.62 -0.87 7.96
C ALA A 362 40.02 0.32 7.10
N ASP A 363 41.04 0.15 6.24
CA ASP A 363 41.53 1.18 5.35
C ASP A 363 40.47 1.58 4.28
N GLN A 364 39.73 0.62 3.74
CA GLN A 364 38.62 0.89 2.81
C GLN A 364 37.52 1.68 3.49
N LEU A 365 37.10 1.28 4.70
CA LEU A 365 36.04 1.96 5.46
C LEU A 365 36.43 3.40 5.78
N LYS A 366 37.68 3.64 6.27
CA LYS A 366 38.19 4.99 6.54
C LYS A 366 38.19 5.85 5.27
N ALA A 367 38.67 5.28 4.15
CA ALA A 367 38.72 5.98 2.86
C ALA A 367 37.30 6.36 2.40
N SER A 368 36.34 5.45 2.56
CA SER A 368 34.94 5.68 2.16
C SER A 368 34.25 6.71 3.05
N ILE A 369 34.45 6.66 4.37
CA ILE A 369 33.94 7.69 5.30
C ILE A 369 34.58 9.04 5.00
N LYS A 370 35.87 9.10 4.75
CA LYS A 370 36.55 10.33 4.39
C LYS A 370 36.02 10.92 3.10
N ALA A 371 35.87 10.10 2.04
CA ALA A 371 35.30 10.53 0.77
C ALA A 371 33.88 11.07 0.97
N PHE A 372 33.04 10.38 1.74
CA PHE A 372 31.69 10.83 2.09
C PHE A 372 31.71 12.20 2.80
N LEU A 373 32.57 12.39 3.79
CA LEU A 373 32.71 13.65 4.53
C LEU A 373 33.34 14.79 3.68
N GLU A 374 34.05 14.48 2.62
CA GLU A 374 34.65 15.44 1.66
C GLU A 374 33.71 15.82 0.51
N GLY A 375 32.48 15.32 0.51
CA GLY A 375 31.42 15.75 -0.41
C GLY A 375 31.02 14.73 -1.49
N THR A 376 31.35 13.44 -1.28
CA THR A 376 30.67 12.38 -2.03
C THR A 376 29.36 12.05 -1.32
N ASN A 377 28.25 12.22 -1.98
CA ASN A 377 26.93 12.12 -1.34
C ASN A 377 26.48 10.67 -1.10
N THR A 378 27.31 9.66 -1.34
CA THR A 378 26.89 8.27 -1.24
C THR A 378 27.93 7.43 -0.49
N PHE A 379 27.44 6.66 0.47
CA PHE A 379 28.19 5.65 1.21
C PHE A 379 27.55 4.26 1.01
N LYS A 380 28.36 3.28 0.62
CA LYS A 380 27.89 1.91 0.32
C LYS A 380 28.67 0.88 1.09
N VAL A 381 27.96 -0.15 1.53
CA VAL A 381 28.53 -1.37 2.10
C VAL A 381 27.94 -2.55 1.37
N SER A 382 28.78 -3.43 0.87
CA SER A 382 28.34 -4.70 0.31
C SER A 382 29.03 -5.86 1.01
N MET A 383 28.26 -6.88 1.33
CA MET A 383 28.71 -8.16 1.89
C MET A 383 28.20 -9.27 0.99
N ASN A 384 29.09 -10.09 0.49
CA ASN A 384 28.76 -11.24 -0.37
C ASN A 384 29.40 -12.49 0.22
N ALA A 385 28.61 -13.50 0.53
CA ALA A 385 29.12 -14.77 1.02
C ALA A 385 29.66 -15.59 -0.17
N GLU A 386 30.91 -16.08 -0.08
CA GLU A 386 31.47 -16.98 -1.09
C GLU A 386 30.97 -18.44 -0.94
N ALA A 387 30.42 -18.77 0.23
CA ALA A 387 29.79 -20.04 0.57
C ALA A 387 28.56 -19.77 1.44
N GLU A 388 27.75 -20.78 1.72
CA GLU A 388 26.67 -20.66 2.68
C GLU A 388 27.21 -20.30 4.08
N VAL A 389 26.96 -19.08 4.52
CA VAL A 389 27.32 -18.59 5.83
C VAL A 389 26.05 -18.41 6.65
N LYS A 390 25.92 -19.20 7.71
CA LYS A 390 24.77 -19.06 8.61
C LYS A 390 24.82 -17.70 9.30
N ILE A 391 23.68 -17.04 9.39
CA ILE A 391 23.59 -15.73 10.05
C ILE A 391 24.09 -15.77 11.47
N MET A 392 23.80 -16.85 12.20
CA MET A 392 24.25 -17.03 13.59
C MET A 392 25.76 -17.21 13.76
N ASP A 393 26.46 -17.64 12.70
CA ASP A 393 27.93 -17.85 12.75
C ASP A 393 28.69 -16.54 12.42
N ILE A 394 28.03 -15.51 11.87
CA ILE A 394 28.69 -14.25 11.50
C ILE A 394 29.46 -13.60 12.65
N PRO A 395 28.92 -13.51 13.90
CA PRO A 395 29.64 -12.94 15.02
C PRO A 395 30.92 -13.73 15.36
N ASP A 396 30.87 -15.06 15.30
CA ASP A 396 32.01 -15.92 15.58
C ASP A 396 33.10 -15.84 14.50
N LEU A 397 32.69 -15.77 13.21
CA LEU A 397 33.61 -15.50 12.10
C LEU A 397 34.27 -14.15 12.22
N PHE A 398 33.56 -13.15 12.71
CA PHE A 398 34.13 -11.82 12.96
C PHE A 398 35.16 -11.85 14.06
N VAL A 399 34.88 -12.53 15.17
CA VAL A 399 35.81 -12.65 16.35
C VAL A 399 37.00 -13.51 16.05
N SER A 400 36.86 -14.59 15.25
CA SER A 400 37.96 -15.50 14.91
C SER A 400 38.94 -14.93 13.88
N GLY A 401 38.54 -13.89 13.13
CA GLY A 401 39.32 -13.38 12.01
C GLY A 401 39.11 -14.15 10.69
N ASP A 402 38.17 -15.11 10.67
CA ASP A 402 37.91 -15.95 9.50
C ASP A 402 36.86 -15.35 8.55
N MET A 403 36.32 -14.15 8.86
CA MET A 403 35.24 -13.52 8.07
C MET A 403 35.67 -13.30 6.62
N THR A 404 36.89 -12.85 6.35
CA THR A 404 37.40 -12.58 4.99
C THR A 404 37.55 -13.83 4.13
N ASN A 405 37.57 -15.01 4.71
CA ASN A 405 37.59 -16.27 3.98
C ASN A 405 36.18 -16.75 3.60
N SER A 406 35.18 -16.17 4.18
CA SER A 406 33.78 -16.60 4.03
C SER A 406 32.86 -15.49 3.47
N ILE A 407 33.19 -14.23 3.76
CA ILE A 407 32.37 -13.07 3.36
C ILE A 407 33.28 -11.99 2.77
N LEU A 408 33.02 -11.62 1.51
CA LEU A 408 33.63 -10.44 0.90
C LEU A 408 32.88 -9.19 1.38
N VAL A 409 33.59 -8.30 2.07
CA VAL A 409 33.05 -7.01 2.49
C VAL A 409 33.75 -5.92 1.71
N ALA A 410 32.99 -5.04 1.05
CA ALA A 410 33.49 -3.88 0.36
C ALA A 410 32.80 -2.61 0.86
N PHE A 411 33.56 -1.52 0.96
CA PHE A 411 33.10 -0.20 1.31
C PHE A 411 33.40 0.76 0.17
N GLU A 412 32.43 1.57 -0.23
CA GLU A 412 32.58 2.55 -1.30
C GLU A 412 32.01 3.89 -0.84
N GLY A 413 32.80 4.96 -0.99
CA GLY A 413 32.33 6.35 -0.90
C GLY A 413 32.44 6.98 -2.30
N ASN A 414 31.33 7.30 -2.94
CA ASN A 414 31.29 7.87 -4.29
C ASN A 414 30.60 9.25 -4.28
#